data_69c1333e854b62a63337e1f3cd96eb89
#
_entry.id   69c1333e854b62a63337e1f3cd96eb89
#
_cell.length_a   1.000
_cell.length_b   1.000
_cell.length_c   1.000
_cell.angle_alpha   90.00
_cell.angle_beta   90.00
_cell.angle_gamma   90.00
#
_symmetry.space_group_name_H-M   'P 1'
#
loop_
_entity.id
_entity.type
_entity.pdbx_description
1 polymer ?
#
loop_
_entity_poly.entity_id
_entity_poly.type
_entity_poly.pdbx_seq_one_letter_code
_entity_poly.pdbx_strand_id
1 'polypeptide(L)'
;MFTFEFCTAMSLGNVCKLLEASELPFSDIDEQTLKNFLLAITDNGELAGVVGLEKYRRDGLLRSLAVQSQTRNSGLGKELVRRAEINARESGIDSLYLLTTTAAEFFKQLNYLPADRNKVPLNIAQTSEFSRLCPDSAICLRKSLV
;
A
#
# COMPACT_ATOMS: atom_id res chain seq x y z
N MET A 1 -21.44 0.92 -2.32
CA MET A 1 -20.69 2.18 -2.48
C MET A 1 -19.70 2.32 -1.34
N PHE A 2 -18.57 2.94 -1.56
CA PHE A 2 -17.54 3.10 -0.54
C PHE A 2 -17.23 4.58 -0.32
N THR A 3 -16.94 4.92 0.93
CA THR A 3 -16.38 6.20 1.30
C THR A 3 -14.88 6.00 1.55
N PHE A 4 -14.06 6.96 1.12
CA PHE A 4 -12.61 6.87 1.28
C PHE A 4 -12.16 7.96 2.25
N GLU A 5 -11.35 7.55 3.24
CA GLU A 5 -10.85 8.48 4.24
C GLU A 5 -9.46 8.08 4.71
N PHE A 6 -8.70 9.05 5.19
CA PHE A 6 -7.38 8.73 5.76
C PHE A 6 -7.53 8.12 7.14
N CYS A 7 -6.59 7.25 7.50
CA CYS A 7 -6.57 6.61 8.80
C CYS A 7 -6.35 7.58 9.94
N THR A 8 -6.94 7.25 11.07
CA THR A 8 -6.66 7.89 12.36
C THR A 8 -6.17 6.81 13.33
N ALA A 9 -5.69 7.22 14.50
CA ALA A 9 -5.26 6.28 15.54
C ALA A 9 -6.35 5.28 15.91
N MET A 10 -7.61 5.69 15.82
CA MET A 10 -8.75 4.80 16.14
C MET A 10 -8.92 3.66 15.15
N SER A 11 -8.37 3.79 13.95
CA SER A 11 -8.49 2.78 12.90
C SER A 11 -7.41 1.70 12.99
N LEU A 12 -6.40 1.90 13.81
CA LEU A 12 -5.21 1.03 13.84
C LEU A 12 -5.56 -0.43 14.06
N GLY A 13 -6.41 -0.73 15.04
CA GLY A 13 -6.78 -2.11 15.35
C GLY A 13 -7.48 -2.81 14.19
N ASN A 14 -8.41 -2.14 13.54
CA ASN A 14 -9.14 -2.71 12.41
C ASN A 14 -8.24 -2.90 11.19
N VAL A 15 -7.34 -1.95 10.94
CA VAL A 15 -6.36 -2.06 9.85
C VAL A 15 -5.45 -3.27 10.08
N CYS A 16 -4.91 -3.43 11.27
CA CYS A 16 -4.04 -4.56 11.59
C CYS A 16 -4.75 -5.90 11.44
N LYS A 17 -6.03 -5.98 11.85
CA LYS A 17 -6.83 -7.20 11.65
C LYS A 17 -7.01 -7.55 10.18
N LEU A 18 -7.29 -6.56 9.34
CA LEU A 18 -7.46 -6.78 7.92
C LEU A 18 -6.14 -7.24 7.28
N LEU A 19 -5.04 -6.61 7.65
CA LEU A 19 -3.71 -6.99 7.13
C LEU A 19 -3.32 -8.40 7.57
N GLU A 20 -3.57 -8.75 8.82
CA GLU A 20 -3.30 -10.10 9.31
C GLU A 20 -4.11 -11.13 8.55
N ALA A 21 -5.41 -10.87 8.33
CA ALA A 21 -6.27 -11.76 7.57
C ALA A 21 -5.83 -11.90 6.11
N SER A 22 -5.12 -10.90 5.58
CA SER A 22 -4.59 -10.89 4.22
C SER A 22 -3.15 -11.40 4.14
N GLU A 23 -2.59 -11.84 5.26
CA GLU A 23 -1.22 -12.34 5.38
C GLU A 23 -0.17 -11.30 4.95
N LEU A 24 -0.41 -10.05 5.30
CA LEU A 24 0.50 -8.95 5.01
C LEU A 24 1.19 -8.44 6.28
N PRO A 25 2.44 -7.93 6.17
CA PRO A 25 3.15 -7.37 7.31
C PRO A 25 2.42 -6.18 7.92
N PHE A 26 2.38 -6.10 9.25
CA PHE A 26 1.75 -4.97 9.94
C PHE A 26 2.44 -4.61 11.25
N SER A 27 3.49 -5.33 11.63
CA SER A 27 4.13 -5.14 12.94
C SER A 27 4.82 -3.78 13.09
N ASP A 28 5.16 -3.13 11.99
CA ASP A 28 5.79 -1.81 11.99
C ASP A 28 4.80 -0.65 11.95
N ILE A 29 3.49 -0.94 11.85
CA ILE A 29 2.48 0.10 11.71
C ILE A 29 2.15 0.68 13.07
N ASP A 30 2.32 2.00 13.19
CA ASP A 30 1.97 2.77 14.37
C ASP A 30 1.18 4.01 13.94
N GLU A 31 0.84 4.88 14.89
CA GLU A 31 0.07 6.08 14.60
C GLU A 31 0.77 7.01 13.59
N GLN A 32 2.09 7.04 13.62
CA GLN A 32 2.87 7.88 12.71
C GLN A 32 2.81 7.34 11.28
N THR A 33 2.99 6.02 11.13
CA THR A 33 2.95 5.35 9.83
C THR A 33 1.57 5.44 9.19
N LEU A 34 0.51 5.39 9.99
CA LEU A 34 -0.88 5.39 9.50
C LEU A 34 -1.28 6.67 8.80
N LYS A 35 -0.60 7.79 9.01
CA LYS A 35 -1.03 9.11 8.51
C LYS A 35 -1.34 9.13 7.02
N ASN A 36 -0.63 8.33 6.24
CA ASN A 36 -0.80 8.28 4.80
C ASN A 36 -1.46 6.99 4.33
N PHE A 37 -2.17 6.32 5.22
CA PHE A 37 -2.97 5.14 4.87
C PHE A 37 -4.39 5.60 4.54
N LEU A 38 -4.93 5.05 3.46
CA LEU A 38 -6.27 5.37 2.99
C LEU A 38 -7.17 4.17 3.22
N LEU A 39 -8.35 4.42 3.76
CA LEU A 39 -9.36 3.41 4.05
C LEU A 39 -10.53 3.52 3.09
N ALA A 40 -11.10 2.36 2.73
CA ALA A 40 -12.39 2.28 2.07
C ALA A 40 -13.41 1.76 3.07
N ILE A 41 -14.48 2.51 3.28
CA ILE A 41 -15.50 2.22 4.28
C ILE A 41 -16.83 1.95 3.57
N THR A 42 -17.53 0.89 3.96
CA THR A 42 -18.85 0.56 3.41
C THR A 42 -19.90 1.54 3.92
N ASP A 43 -21.08 1.50 3.29
CA ASP A 43 -22.23 2.32 3.74
C ASP A 43 -22.63 2.00 5.18
N ASN A 44 -22.30 0.81 5.68
CA ASN A 44 -22.58 0.40 7.06
C ASN A 44 -21.46 0.77 8.04
N GLY A 45 -20.42 1.47 7.58
CA GLY A 45 -19.31 1.88 8.43
C GLY A 45 -18.23 0.83 8.65
N GLU A 46 -18.24 -0.26 7.89
CA GLU A 46 -17.26 -1.33 8.01
C GLU A 46 -16.03 -1.06 7.14
N LEU A 47 -14.86 -1.50 7.60
CA LEU A 47 -13.64 -1.39 6.83
C LEU A 47 -13.65 -2.43 5.69
N ALA A 48 -13.68 -1.95 4.46
CA ALA A 48 -13.67 -2.82 3.27
C ALA A 48 -12.29 -3.00 2.67
N GLY A 49 -11.42 -2.02 2.84
CA GLY A 49 -10.07 -2.10 2.27
C GLY A 49 -9.16 -1.02 2.80
N VAL A 50 -7.87 -1.19 2.55
CA VAL A 50 -6.83 -0.26 2.98
C VAL A 50 -5.69 -0.27 1.98
N VAL A 51 -5.00 0.86 1.84
CA VAL A 51 -3.72 0.96 1.15
C VAL A 51 -2.84 1.93 1.91
N GLY A 52 -1.56 1.60 2.02
CA GLY A 52 -0.59 2.44 2.71
C GLY A 52 0.38 3.11 1.75
N LEU A 53 0.83 4.29 2.13
CA LEU A 53 1.83 5.05 1.39
C LEU A 53 2.82 5.60 2.39
N GLU A 54 4.13 5.35 2.16
CA GLU A 54 5.20 6.00 2.90
C GLU A 54 5.88 6.97 1.95
N LYS A 55 6.11 8.20 2.41
CA LYS A 55 6.61 9.28 1.56
C LYS A 55 8.05 9.62 1.93
N TYR A 56 8.94 9.60 0.94
CA TYR A 56 10.38 9.87 1.11
C TYR A 56 10.83 10.81 0.00
N ARG A 57 10.54 12.11 0.13
CA ARG A 57 10.88 13.13 -0.86
C ARG A 57 10.21 12.82 -2.20
N ARG A 58 10.98 12.41 -3.21
CA ARG A 58 10.48 12.12 -4.56
C ARG A 58 10.15 10.65 -4.77
N ASP A 59 10.40 9.82 -3.77
CA ASP A 59 10.14 8.39 -3.82
C ASP A 59 9.09 8.01 -2.79
N GLY A 60 8.27 7.02 -3.11
CA GLY A 60 7.28 6.51 -2.20
C GLY A 60 7.25 5.00 -2.17
N LEU A 61 6.81 4.46 -1.05
CA LEU A 61 6.56 3.04 -0.88
C LEU A 61 5.05 2.83 -0.81
N LEU A 62 4.52 2.07 -1.77
CA LEU A 62 3.13 1.61 -1.74
C LEU A 62 3.11 0.28 -1.00
N ARG A 63 2.24 0.15 -0.01
CA ARG A 63 2.23 -1.03 0.85
C ARG A 63 0.85 -1.32 1.39
N SER A 64 0.71 -2.50 1.99
CA SER A 64 -0.44 -2.82 2.84
C SER A 64 -1.79 -2.70 2.11
N LEU A 65 -1.80 -3.04 0.82
CA LEU A 65 -3.04 -3.10 0.06
C LEU A 65 -3.79 -4.37 0.45
N ALA A 66 -4.95 -4.21 1.04
CA ALA A 66 -5.79 -5.33 1.43
C ALA A 66 -7.25 -4.96 1.25
N VAL A 67 -8.02 -5.94 0.80
CA VAL A 67 -9.46 -5.79 0.57
C VAL A 67 -10.16 -6.98 1.21
N GLN A 68 -11.26 -6.73 1.93
CA GLN A 68 -12.04 -7.81 2.53
C GLN A 68 -12.50 -8.79 1.46
N SER A 69 -12.57 -10.08 1.82
CA SER A 69 -12.92 -11.13 0.87
C SER A 69 -14.26 -10.90 0.20
N GLN A 70 -15.26 -10.37 0.93
CA GLN A 70 -16.58 -10.08 0.38
C GLN A 70 -16.55 -9.00 -0.70
N THR A 71 -15.53 -8.13 -0.70
CA THR A 71 -15.45 -7.01 -1.65
C THR A 71 -14.41 -7.23 -2.74
N ARG A 72 -13.76 -8.40 -2.78
CA ARG A 72 -12.84 -8.76 -3.85
C ARG A 72 -13.58 -8.85 -5.17
N ASN A 73 -12.89 -8.55 -6.25
CA ASN A 73 -13.43 -8.52 -7.61
C ASN A 73 -14.45 -7.40 -7.85
N SER A 74 -14.53 -6.43 -6.93
CA SER A 74 -15.39 -5.26 -7.08
C SER A 74 -14.66 -4.06 -7.71
N GLY A 75 -13.35 -4.20 -7.96
CA GLY A 75 -12.51 -3.08 -8.42
C GLY A 75 -12.01 -2.20 -7.29
N LEU A 76 -12.29 -2.52 -6.04
CA LEU A 76 -11.89 -1.69 -4.91
C LEU A 76 -10.37 -1.58 -4.76
N GLY A 77 -9.64 -2.69 -4.94
CA GLY A 77 -8.17 -2.66 -4.86
C GLY A 77 -7.56 -1.70 -5.88
N LYS A 78 -8.07 -1.74 -7.11
CA LYS A 78 -7.63 -0.85 -8.17
C LYS A 78 -7.94 0.61 -7.84
N GLU A 79 -9.11 0.89 -7.29
CA GLU A 79 -9.49 2.25 -6.89
C GLU A 79 -8.62 2.76 -5.74
N LEU A 80 -8.32 1.91 -4.77
CA LEU A 80 -7.41 2.29 -3.66
C LEU A 80 -6.03 2.66 -4.20
N VAL A 81 -5.46 1.86 -5.10
CA VAL A 81 -4.15 2.16 -5.70
C VAL A 81 -4.21 3.48 -6.46
N ARG A 82 -5.26 3.69 -7.26
CA ARG A 82 -5.42 4.93 -8.02
C ARG A 82 -5.42 6.16 -7.10
N ARG A 83 -6.14 6.08 -6.00
CA ARG A 83 -6.21 7.19 -5.03
C ARG A 83 -4.87 7.41 -4.31
N ALA A 84 -4.15 6.32 -4.00
CA ALA A 84 -2.82 6.43 -3.42
C ALA A 84 -1.85 7.10 -4.40
N GLU A 85 -1.95 6.79 -5.68
CA GLU A 85 -1.11 7.42 -6.71
C GLU A 85 -1.40 8.91 -6.85
N ILE A 86 -2.66 9.31 -6.77
CA ILE A 86 -3.03 10.72 -6.79
C ILE A 86 -2.43 11.45 -5.58
N ASN A 87 -2.57 10.86 -4.39
CA ASN A 87 -1.97 11.43 -3.17
C ASN A 87 -0.46 11.55 -3.31
N ALA A 88 0.19 10.55 -3.86
CA ALA A 88 1.64 10.55 -4.07
C ALA A 88 2.06 11.68 -5.03
N ARG A 89 1.36 11.83 -6.16
CA ARG A 89 1.65 12.90 -7.12
C ARG A 89 1.48 14.28 -6.49
N GLU A 90 0.42 14.47 -5.74
CA GLU A 90 0.15 15.75 -5.07
C GLU A 90 1.20 16.07 -4.01
N SER A 91 1.88 15.05 -3.51
CA SER A 91 2.97 15.21 -2.54
C SER A 91 4.34 15.37 -3.18
N GLY A 92 4.42 15.41 -4.51
CA GLY A 92 5.69 15.56 -5.23
C GLY A 92 6.47 14.27 -5.43
N ILE A 93 5.83 13.12 -5.28
CA ILE A 93 6.48 11.83 -5.50
C ILE A 93 6.51 11.51 -6.99
N ASP A 94 7.69 11.17 -7.49
CA ASP A 94 7.91 10.82 -8.90
C ASP A 94 7.84 9.32 -9.17
N SER A 95 8.19 8.50 -8.19
CA SER A 95 8.26 7.04 -8.33
C SER A 95 7.70 6.35 -7.12
N LEU A 96 6.89 5.32 -7.36
CA LEU A 96 6.41 4.41 -6.33
C LEU A 96 7.09 3.06 -6.47
N TYR A 97 7.49 2.50 -5.33
CA TYR A 97 8.07 1.17 -5.23
C TYR A 97 7.18 0.31 -4.36
N LEU A 98 7.16 -0.99 -4.59
CA LEU A 98 6.46 -1.94 -3.75
C LEU A 98 7.13 -3.31 -3.78
N LEU A 99 6.86 -4.11 -2.76
CA LEU A 99 7.21 -5.52 -2.71
C LEU A 99 5.94 -6.33 -2.60
N THR A 100 5.84 -7.42 -3.36
CA THR A 100 4.68 -8.30 -3.30
C THR A 100 5.10 -9.76 -3.45
N THR A 101 4.44 -10.65 -2.73
CA THR A 101 4.66 -12.09 -2.86
C THR A 101 3.59 -12.76 -3.72
N THR A 102 2.39 -12.17 -3.82
CA THR A 102 1.26 -12.84 -4.46
C THR A 102 0.51 -11.99 -5.48
N ALA A 103 0.76 -10.68 -5.53
CA ALA A 103 -0.07 -9.75 -6.33
C ALA A 103 0.68 -9.11 -7.50
N ALA A 104 1.79 -9.70 -7.95
CA ALA A 104 2.60 -9.11 -9.02
C ALA A 104 1.78 -8.86 -10.28
N GLU A 105 0.95 -9.82 -10.71
CA GLU A 105 0.15 -9.66 -11.92
C GLU A 105 -0.88 -8.54 -11.79
N PHE A 106 -1.49 -8.41 -10.60
CA PHE A 106 -2.43 -7.32 -10.34
C PHE A 106 -1.75 -5.96 -10.56
N PHE A 107 -0.56 -5.77 -9.98
CA PHE A 107 0.14 -4.50 -10.11
C PHE A 107 0.70 -4.27 -11.51
N LYS A 108 1.13 -5.34 -12.20
CA LYS A 108 1.59 -5.20 -13.59
C LYS A 108 0.48 -4.67 -14.50
N GLN A 109 -0.76 -5.08 -14.25
CA GLN A 109 -1.91 -4.55 -15.00
C GLN A 109 -2.15 -3.07 -14.73
N LEU A 110 -1.64 -2.54 -13.62
CA LEU A 110 -1.71 -1.12 -13.29
C LEU A 110 -0.45 -0.36 -13.70
N ASN A 111 0.36 -0.97 -14.57
CA ASN A 111 1.57 -0.39 -15.14
C ASN A 111 2.78 -0.31 -14.19
N TYR A 112 2.79 -1.16 -13.17
CA TYR A 112 3.99 -1.36 -12.37
C TYR A 112 4.90 -2.33 -13.10
N LEU A 113 6.19 -2.04 -13.12
CA LEU A 113 7.20 -2.82 -13.83
C LEU A 113 8.21 -3.42 -12.86
N PRO A 114 8.76 -4.60 -13.18
CA PRO A 114 9.80 -5.19 -12.36
C PRO A 114 10.98 -4.24 -12.16
N ALA A 115 11.49 -4.19 -10.94
CA ALA A 115 12.66 -3.40 -10.58
C ALA A 115 13.61 -4.26 -9.76
N ASP A 116 14.91 -3.93 -9.83
CA ASP A 116 15.90 -4.64 -9.04
C ASP A 116 15.84 -4.16 -7.59
N ARG A 117 15.46 -5.07 -6.68
CA ARG A 117 15.33 -4.76 -5.24
C ARG A 117 16.63 -4.21 -4.65
N ASN A 118 17.78 -4.61 -5.21
CA ASN A 118 19.08 -4.17 -4.70
C ASN A 118 19.51 -2.81 -5.24
N LYS A 119 18.74 -2.22 -6.15
CA LYS A 119 19.07 -0.94 -6.79
C LYS A 119 18.05 0.17 -6.51
N VAL A 120 17.13 -0.05 -5.57
CA VAL A 120 16.18 1.00 -5.21
C VAL A 120 16.88 2.12 -4.44
N PRO A 121 16.29 3.33 -4.39
CA PRO A 121 16.87 4.42 -3.59
C PRO A 121 17.07 3.99 -2.13
N LEU A 122 18.09 4.56 -1.50
CA LEU A 122 18.46 4.18 -0.13
C LEU A 122 17.31 4.35 0.86
N ASN A 123 16.55 5.43 0.74
CA ASN A 123 15.41 5.66 1.65
C ASN A 123 14.33 4.59 1.50
N ILE A 124 14.16 4.02 0.31
CA ILE A 124 13.25 2.89 0.10
C ILE A 124 13.86 1.60 0.66
N ALA A 125 15.16 1.37 0.40
CA ALA A 125 15.84 0.17 0.89
C ALA A 125 15.84 0.07 2.41
N GLN A 126 15.82 1.19 3.10
CA GLN A 126 15.86 1.25 4.57
C GLN A 126 14.48 1.13 5.22
N THR A 127 13.40 1.11 4.43
CA THR A 127 12.06 0.91 5.00
C THR A 127 11.97 -0.45 5.67
N SER A 128 11.03 -0.59 6.62
CA SER A 128 10.85 -1.86 7.33
C SER A 128 10.50 -3.00 6.38
N GLU A 129 9.67 -2.74 5.35
CA GLU A 129 9.31 -3.79 4.40
C GLU A 129 10.50 -4.25 3.57
N PHE A 130 11.29 -3.32 3.05
CA PHE A 130 12.45 -3.68 2.21
C PHE A 130 13.59 -4.28 3.02
N SER A 131 13.80 -3.80 4.24
CA SER A 131 14.96 -4.21 5.04
C SER A 131 14.75 -5.49 5.84
N ARG A 132 13.50 -5.80 6.27
CA ARG A 132 13.28 -6.97 7.14
C ARG A 132 11.92 -7.65 7.07
N LEU A 133 10.82 -6.94 6.77
CA LEU A 133 9.48 -7.53 6.89
C LEU A 133 9.11 -8.42 5.71
N CYS A 134 9.48 -8.03 4.50
CA CYS A 134 9.15 -8.82 3.32
C CYS A 134 10.27 -9.82 3.03
N PRO A 135 9.91 -11.07 2.64
CA PRO A 135 10.92 -12.09 2.38
C PRO A 135 11.74 -11.75 1.13
N ASP A 136 12.91 -12.37 1.01
CA ASP A 136 13.78 -12.18 -0.15
C ASP A 136 13.11 -12.59 -1.45
N SER A 137 12.13 -13.48 -1.40
CA SER A 137 11.38 -13.93 -2.56
C SER A 137 10.35 -12.93 -3.06
N ALA A 138 10.07 -11.86 -2.29
CA ALA A 138 9.12 -10.84 -2.72
C ALA A 138 9.61 -10.14 -3.99
N ILE A 139 8.68 -9.91 -4.91
CA ILE A 139 8.97 -9.26 -6.19
C ILE A 139 8.91 -7.75 -5.99
N CYS A 140 9.95 -7.06 -6.45
CA CYS A 140 10.01 -5.60 -6.40
C CYS A 140 9.46 -5.03 -7.71
N LEU A 141 8.52 -4.11 -7.59
CA LEU A 141 7.93 -3.41 -8.73
C LEU A 141 8.04 -1.90 -8.52
N ARG A 142 8.03 -1.18 -9.63
CA ARG A 142 8.13 0.28 -9.63
C ARG A 142 7.19 0.87 -10.68
N LYS A 143 6.65 2.05 -10.37
CA LYS A 143 5.87 2.83 -11.33
C LYS A 143 6.35 4.29 -11.31
N SER A 144 6.64 4.84 -12.48
CA SER A 144 6.88 6.28 -12.61
C SER A 144 5.54 7.00 -12.62
N LEU A 145 5.45 8.08 -11.84
CA LEU A 145 4.24 8.92 -11.78
C LEU A 145 4.37 10.19 -12.63
N VAL A 146 5.49 10.37 -13.26
CA VAL A 146 5.76 11.52 -14.13
C VAL A 146 5.81 11.13 -15.60
#